data_9fde8c063405b2165e6fdb27f3b3ace5
#
_entry.id   9fde8c063405b2165e6fdb27f3b3ace5
#
_cell.length_a   1.000
_cell.length_b   1.000
_cell.length_c   1.000
_cell.angle_alpha   90.00
_cell.angle_beta   90.00
_cell.angle_gamma   90.00
#
_symmetry.space_group_name_H-M   'P 1'
#
loop_
_entity.id
_entity.type
_entity.pdbx_description
1 polymer ?
#
loop_
_entity_poly.entity_id
_entity_poly.type
_entity_poly.pdbx_seq_one_letter_code
_entity_poly.pdbx_strand_id
1 'polypeptide(L)'
;SVGAGRIFLGLALSPKDGFPPATDKILGRGDIDWRALTEYLTACGLSRPLAASLDHPTMVRWAPQFFRDRVRSKAIADGMRELVQRDTLRRIDEGLAEIGATGILLKGAALLFRVPAGMTPRATTDIDVYVEAAAASELRNRLIARGFEGTPTDGASAPQH
;
A
#
# COMPACT_ATOMS: atom_id res chain seq x y z
N SER A 1 14.88 18.12 1.00
CA SER A 1 14.12 16.92 1.30
C SER A 1 14.94 15.65 1.63
N VAL A 2 16.28 15.73 1.62
CA VAL A 2 17.16 14.60 2.06
C VAL A 2 16.93 14.25 3.55
N GLY A 3 16.51 15.23 4.37
CA GLY A 3 16.19 15.03 5.78
C GLY A 3 14.98 14.14 6.02
N ALA A 4 13.90 14.28 5.25
CA ALA A 4 12.66 13.51 5.42
C ALA A 4 12.86 12.01 5.14
N GLY A 5 13.64 11.66 4.12
CA GLY A 5 13.96 10.26 3.81
C GLY A 5 14.81 9.59 4.89
N ARG A 6 15.75 10.30 5.50
CA ARG A 6 16.56 9.78 6.61
C ARG A 6 15.75 9.57 7.89
N ILE A 7 14.85 10.50 8.19
CA ILE A 7 13.92 10.38 9.32
C ILE A 7 13.02 9.16 9.11
N PHE A 8 12.45 9.01 7.91
CA PHE A 8 11.59 7.88 7.59
C PHE A 8 12.32 6.53 7.74
N LEU A 9 13.52 6.38 7.18
CA LEU A 9 14.31 5.15 7.31
C LEU A 9 14.58 4.81 8.78
N GLY A 10 14.93 5.81 9.60
CA GLY A 10 15.11 5.59 11.03
C GLY A 10 13.85 5.16 11.76
N LEU A 11 12.70 5.69 11.38
CA LEU A 11 11.40 5.39 12.01
C LEU A 11 10.78 4.06 11.55
N ALA A 12 10.98 3.69 10.29
CA ALA A 12 10.33 2.52 9.68
C ALA A 12 11.08 1.21 9.87
N LEU A 13 12.41 1.26 10.01
CA LEU A 13 13.25 0.06 9.98
C LEU A 13 13.56 -0.55 11.35
N SER A 14 13.12 0.04 12.47
CA SER A 14 13.50 -0.44 13.81
C SER A 14 12.36 -0.46 14.84
N PRO A 15 11.14 -0.94 14.52
CA PRO A 15 10.05 -0.88 15.50
C PRO A 15 10.22 -1.87 16.68
N LYS A 16 11.00 -2.95 16.52
CA LYS A 16 11.15 -3.98 17.56
C LYS A 16 12.39 -3.78 18.44
N ASP A 17 13.44 -3.20 17.89
CA ASP A 17 14.75 -3.07 18.56
C ASP A 17 15.01 -1.65 19.10
N GLY A 18 14.03 -0.76 18.98
CA GLY A 18 14.15 0.66 19.30
C GLY A 18 14.71 1.48 18.15
N PHE A 19 14.63 2.80 18.29
CA PHE A 19 15.18 3.70 17.29
C PHE A 19 16.71 3.80 17.43
N PRO A 20 17.44 3.90 16.31
CA PRO A 20 18.85 4.22 16.37
C PRO A 20 19.09 5.52 17.17
N PRO A 21 20.14 5.65 17.97
CA PRO A 21 20.43 6.87 18.74
C PRO A 21 20.48 8.13 17.88
N ALA A 22 20.85 8.01 16.61
CA ALA A 22 20.82 9.09 15.64
C ALA A 22 19.41 9.63 15.38
N THR A 23 18.38 8.80 15.48
CA THR A 23 16.98 9.21 15.28
C THR A 23 16.51 10.16 16.37
N ASP A 24 16.77 9.84 17.63
CA ASP A 24 16.44 10.72 18.77
C ASP A 24 17.12 12.07 18.65
N LYS A 25 18.39 12.09 18.26
CA LYS A 25 19.15 13.32 18.01
C LYS A 25 18.58 14.16 16.86
N ILE A 26 18.08 13.51 15.80
CA ILE A 26 17.47 14.22 14.65
C ILE A 26 16.11 14.77 15.05
N LEU A 27 15.28 13.98 15.72
CA LEU A 27 13.96 14.41 16.18
C LEU A 27 14.03 15.54 17.20
N GLY A 28 15.04 15.52 18.06
CA GLY A 28 15.26 16.54 19.09
C GLY A 28 15.79 17.91 18.60
N ARG A 29 16.13 18.05 17.32
CA ARG A 29 16.61 19.34 16.77
C ARG A 29 15.52 20.42 16.66
N GLY A 30 14.26 20.02 16.62
CA GLY A 30 13.13 20.96 16.60
C GLY A 30 12.86 21.64 15.25
N ASP A 31 13.64 21.32 14.21
CA ASP A 31 13.55 21.90 12.85
C ASP A 31 12.72 21.05 11.88
N ILE A 32 11.94 20.09 12.37
CA ILE A 32 11.14 19.21 11.54
C ILE A 32 9.82 19.89 11.18
N ASP A 33 9.58 20.06 9.88
CA ASP A 33 8.27 20.39 9.38
C ASP A 33 7.38 19.13 9.40
N TRP A 34 6.69 18.92 10.51
CA TRP A 34 5.81 17.77 10.72
C TRP A 34 4.62 17.74 9.76
N ARG A 35 4.16 18.90 9.26
CA ARG A 35 3.07 18.96 8.29
C ARG A 35 3.53 18.45 6.93
N ALA A 36 4.63 19.00 6.42
CA ALA A 36 5.21 18.53 5.16
C ALA A 36 5.61 17.06 5.23
N LEU A 37 6.15 16.60 6.37
CA LEU A 37 6.46 15.18 6.59
C LEU A 37 5.21 14.30 6.56
N THR A 38 4.11 14.74 7.15
CA THR A 38 2.83 14.02 7.13
C THR A 38 2.31 13.86 5.71
N GLU A 39 2.30 14.95 4.93
CA GLU A 39 1.86 14.96 3.54
C GLU A 39 2.70 14.01 2.69
N TYR A 40 4.02 14.10 2.82
CA TYR A 40 4.95 13.23 2.11
C TYR A 40 4.73 11.75 2.43
N LEU A 41 4.65 11.37 3.71
CA LEU A 41 4.43 9.98 4.12
C LEU A 41 3.08 9.43 3.63
N THR A 42 2.06 10.28 3.66
CA THR A 42 0.72 9.94 3.17
C THR A 42 0.73 9.72 1.66
N ALA A 43 1.32 10.62 0.90
CA ALA A 43 1.44 10.52 -0.55
C ALA A 43 2.26 9.30 -1.00
N CYS A 44 3.31 8.97 -0.23
CA CYS A 44 4.14 7.79 -0.51
C CYS A 44 3.54 6.47 -0.03
N GLY A 45 2.36 6.45 0.62
CA GLY A 45 1.74 5.22 1.17
C GLY A 45 2.54 4.59 2.31
N LEU A 46 3.29 5.41 3.07
CA LEU A 46 4.21 4.95 4.09
C LEU A 46 3.63 5.04 5.52
N SER A 47 2.35 5.38 5.65
CA SER A 47 1.69 5.52 6.96
C SER A 47 1.61 4.19 7.72
N ARG A 48 1.33 3.07 7.04
CA ARG A 48 1.23 1.75 7.69
C ARG A 48 2.54 1.27 8.31
N PRO A 49 3.67 1.25 7.58
CA PRO A 49 4.96 0.86 8.17
C PRO A 49 5.32 1.71 9.39
N LEU A 50 5.00 3.01 9.35
CA LEU A 50 5.30 3.91 10.45
C LEU A 50 4.36 3.75 11.64
N ALA A 51 3.12 3.31 11.43
CA ALA A 51 2.11 3.22 12.50
C ALA A 51 2.56 2.35 13.67
N ALA A 52 3.32 1.29 13.41
CA ALA A 52 3.86 0.40 14.44
C ALA A 52 4.83 1.09 15.41
N SER A 53 5.43 2.22 14.97
CA SER A 53 6.43 2.96 15.76
C SER A 53 5.83 4.16 16.52
N LEU A 54 4.55 4.50 16.31
CA LEU A 54 3.95 5.73 16.86
C LEU A 54 3.87 5.75 18.39
N ASP A 55 3.77 4.58 19.00
CA ASP A 55 3.68 4.45 20.46
C ASP A 55 5.05 4.27 21.12
N HIS A 56 6.13 4.25 20.36
CA HIS A 56 7.48 4.23 20.90
C HIS A 56 7.78 5.51 21.70
N PRO A 57 8.43 5.45 22.88
CA PRO A 57 8.68 6.61 23.74
C PRO A 57 9.32 7.79 23.02
N THR A 58 10.25 7.56 22.10
CA THR A 58 10.87 8.61 21.28
C THR A 58 9.84 9.33 20.40
N MET A 59 8.92 8.59 19.79
CA MET A 59 7.86 9.20 18.95
C MET A 59 6.85 9.96 19.82
N VAL A 60 6.48 9.42 20.96
CA VAL A 60 5.59 10.10 21.90
C VAL A 60 6.21 11.41 22.40
N ARG A 61 7.52 11.39 22.64
CA ARG A 61 8.27 12.57 23.14
C ARG A 61 8.39 13.68 22.08
N TRP A 62 8.68 13.35 20.85
CA TRP A 62 9.09 14.33 19.84
C TRP A 62 8.04 14.63 18.77
N ALA A 63 7.25 13.63 18.37
CA ALA A 63 6.25 13.82 17.32
C ALA A 63 4.97 14.46 17.88
N PRO A 64 4.49 15.55 17.27
CA PRO A 64 3.24 16.18 17.69
C PRO A 64 2.05 15.23 17.60
N GLN A 65 1.05 15.43 18.45
CA GLN A 65 -0.16 14.60 18.47
C GLN A 65 -0.85 14.53 17.09
N PHE A 66 -1.01 15.68 16.43
CA PHE A 66 -1.66 15.73 15.10
C PHE A 66 -0.99 14.84 14.06
N PHE A 67 0.36 14.76 14.08
CA PHE A 67 1.14 13.89 13.21
C PHE A 67 0.82 12.41 13.50
N ARG A 68 0.89 12.01 14.76
CA ARG A 68 0.61 10.63 15.19
C ARG A 68 -0.82 10.22 14.84
N ASP A 69 -1.79 11.09 15.08
CA ASP A 69 -3.20 10.82 14.78
C ASP A 69 -3.44 10.71 13.27
N ARG A 70 -2.83 11.59 12.47
CA ARG A 70 -2.97 11.56 11.01
C ARG A 70 -2.36 10.29 10.41
N VAL A 71 -1.16 9.91 10.86
CA VAL A 71 -0.51 8.68 10.41
C VAL A 71 -1.31 7.45 10.83
N ARG A 72 -1.83 7.40 12.05
CA ARG A 72 -2.66 6.29 12.55
C ARG A 72 -3.96 6.16 11.76
N SER A 73 -4.67 7.26 11.56
CA SER A 73 -5.92 7.27 10.77
C SER A 73 -5.69 6.80 9.34
N LYS A 74 -4.61 7.27 8.71
CA LYS A 74 -4.25 6.84 7.35
C LYS A 74 -3.84 5.37 7.30
N ALA A 75 -3.11 4.89 8.29
CA ALA A 75 -2.71 3.48 8.38
C ALA A 75 -3.92 2.55 8.51
N ILE A 76 -4.93 2.94 9.29
CA ILE A 76 -6.20 2.21 9.42
C ILE A 76 -6.93 2.18 8.07
N ALA A 77 -7.07 3.33 7.41
CA ALA A 77 -7.72 3.42 6.10
C ALA A 77 -7.02 2.57 5.04
N ASP A 78 -5.68 2.56 5.03
CA ASP A 78 -4.88 1.74 4.13
C ASP A 78 -5.02 0.24 4.45
N GLY A 79 -5.15 -0.11 5.74
CA GLY A 79 -5.45 -1.48 6.17
C GLY A 79 -6.81 -1.98 5.69
N MET A 80 -7.84 -1.14 5.80
CA MET A 80 -9.18 -1.45 5.29
C MET A 80 -9.16 -1.65 3.77
N ARG A 81 -8.46 -0.78 3.05
CA ARG A 81 -8.30 -0.91 1.59
C ARG A 81 -7.60 -2.23 1.22
N GLU A 82 -6.57 -2.64 1.95
CA GLU A 82 -5.92 -3.92 1.70
C GLU A 82 -6.88 -5.10 1.88
N LEU A 83 -7.75 -5.09 2.90
CA LEU A 83 -8.74 -6.13 3.08
C LEU A 83 -9.69 -6.23 1.88
N VAL A 84 -10.16 -5.08 1.38
CA VAL A 84 -10.99 -5.04 0.15
C VAL A 84 -10.22 -5.59 -1.05
N GLN A 85 -8.95 -5.21 -1.20
CA GLN A 85 -8.13 -5.72 -2.30
C GLN A 85 -7.90 -7.23 -2.23
N ARG A 86 -7.67 -7.78 -1.03
CA ARG A 86 -7.54 -9.23 -0.83
C ARG A 86 -8.82 -9.97 -1.18
N ASP A 87 -9.98 -9.44 -0.80
CA ASP A 87 -11.27 -10.02 -1.20
C ASP A 87 -11.48 -9.93 -2.72
N THR A 88 -11.16 -8.78 -3.32
CA THR A 88 -11.20 -8.60 -4.77
C THR A 88 -10.32 -9.63 -5.51
N LEU A 89 -9.09 -9.83 -5.04
CA LEU A 89 -8.17 -10.80 -5.61
C LEU A 89 -8.69 -12.24 -5.49
N ARG A 90 -9.27 -12.60 -4.33
CA ARG A 90 -9.91 -13.91 -4.15
C ARG A 90 -11.04 -14.12 -5.17
N ARG A 91 -11.87 -13.12 -5.40
CA ARG A 91 -12.98 -13.20 -6.38
C ARG A 91 -12.48 -13.28 -7.82
N ILE A 92 -11.36 -12.64 -8.15
CA ILE A 92 -10.70 -12.77 -9.46
C ILE A 92 -10.14 -14.19 -9.62
N ASP A 93 -9.46 -14.72 -8.60
CA ASP A 93 -8.90 -16.08 -8.62
C ASP A 93 -9.98 -17.15 -8.80
N GLU A 94 -11.10 -17.02 -8.08
CA GLU A 94 -12.28 -17.87 -8.26
C GLU A 94 -12.84 -17.79 -9.69
N GLY A 95 -12.89 -16.57 -10.27
CA GLY A 95 -13.34 -16.38 -11.65
C GLY A 95 -12.41 -17.03 -12.67
N LEU A 96 -11.11 -16.96 -12.45
CA LEU A 96 -10.10 -17.64 -13.29
C LEU A 96 -10.23 -19.15 -13.18
N ALA A 97 -10.38 -19.68 -11.96
CA ALA A 97 -10.54 -21.12 -11.74
C ALA A 97 -11.79 -21.69 -12.44
N GLU A 98 -12.90 -20.96 -12.43
CA GLU A 98 -14.14 -21.40 -13.10
C GLU A 98 -14.01 -21.52 -14.63
N ILE A 99 -13.14 -20.74 -15.24
CA ILE A 99 -12.91 -20.78 -16.68
C ILE A 99 -11.67 -21.59 -17.06
N GLY A 100 -11.03 -22.23 -16.07
CA GLY A 100 -9.80 -23.01 -16.28
C GLY A 100 -8.60 -22.18 -16.75
N ALA A 101 -8.57 -20.88 -16.46
CA ALA A 101 -7.52 -19.96 -16.84
C ALA A 101 -6.59 -19.61 -15.66
N THR A 102 -5.42 -19.09 -16.00
CA THR A 102 -4.46 -18.58 -15.03
C THR A 102 -4.23 -17.08 -15.25
N GLY A 103 -3.92 -16.37 -14.16
CA GLY A 103 -3.56 -14.97 -14.22
C GLY A 103 -2.25 -14.68 -13.49
N ILE A 104 -1.57 -13.62 -13.90
CA ILE A 104 -0.35 -13.14 -13.26
C ILE A 104 -0.65 -11.78 -12.63
N LEU A 105 -0.46 -11.70 -11.31
CA LEU A 105 -0.53 -10.43 -10.60
C LEU A 105 0.68 -9.58 -10.93
N LEU A 106 0.44 -8.32 -11.24
CA LEU A 106 1.47 -7.36 -11.60
C LEU A 106 1.62 -6.28 -10.52
N LYS A 107 2.73 -5.57 -10.56
CA LYS A 107 3.01 -4.36 -9.76
C LYS A 107 2.73 -4.53 -8.25
N GLY A 108 2.03 -3.54 -7.66
CA GLY A 108 1.73 -3.48 -6.23
C GLY A 108 0.89 -4.65 -5.72
N ALA A 109 -0.04 -5.16 -6.52
CA ALA A 109 -0.88 -6.31 -6.14
C ALA A 109 -0.04 -7.57 -5.90
N ALA A 110 0.99 -7.81 -6.71
CA ALA A 110 1.91 -8.94 -6.53
C ALA A 110 2.68 -8.87 -5.20
N LEU A 111 2.98 -7.67 -4.73
CA LEU A 111 3.71 -7.44 -3.47
C LEU A 111 2.86 -7.78 -2.24
N LEU A 112 1.52 -7.71 -2.30
CA LEU A 112 0.65 -8.06 -1.18
C LEU A 112 0.85 -9.50 -0.68
N PHE A 113 1.31 -10.40 -1.55
CA PHE A 113 1.52 -11.81 -1.23
C PHE A 113 2.99 -12.18 -1.02
N ARG A 114 3.94 -11.29 -1.38
CA ARG A 114 5.38 -11.56 -1.31
C ARG A 114 6.11 -10.84 -0.18
N VAL A 115 5.39 -10.01 0.58
CA VAL A 115 6.01 -9.31 1.71
C VAL A 115 6.26 -10.29 2.84
N PRO A 116 7.48 -10.40 3.36
CA PRO A 116 7.81 -11.27 4.49
C PRO A 116 6.95 -10.98 5.72
N ALA A 117 6.72 -12.00 6.55
CA ALA A 117 6.02 -11.85 7.81
C ALA A 117 6.69 -10.76 8.68
N GLY A 118 5.91 -9.81 9.14
CA GLY A 118 6.40 -8.68 9.96
C GLY A 118 6.73 -7.41 9.17
N MET A 119 6.74 -7.46 7.84
CA MET A 119 6.78 -6.25 7.02
C MET A 119 5.36 -5.86 6.59
N THR A 120 5.10 -4.56 6.61
CA THR A 120 3.82 -4.02 6.15
C THR A 120 3.96 -3.54 4.71
N PRO A 121 3.21 -4.10 3.75
CA PRO A 121 3.30 -3.66 2.37
C PRO A 121 2.85 -2.21 2.23
N ARG A 122 3.42 -1.52 1.25
CA ARG A 122 2.93 -0.21 0.83
C ARG A 122 1.50 -0.36 0.30
N ALA A 123 0.63 0.58 0.68
CA ALA A 123 -0.71 0.65 0.10
C ALA A 123 -0.62 0.81 -1.43
N THR A 124 -1.41 0.02 -2.14
CA THR A 124 -1.64 0.16 -3.58
C THR A 124 -3.08 0.59 -3.82
N THR A 125 -3.36 1.22 -4.96
CA THR A 125 -4.71 1.65 -5.36
C THR A 125 -5.33 0.69 -6.35
N ASP A 126 -4.51 0.03 -7.15
CA ASP A 126 -4.94 -0.70 -8.32
C ASP A 126 -4.56 -2.19 -8.20
N ILE A 127 -5.33 -3.03 -8.85
CA ILE A 127 -5.06 -4.44 -9.01
C ILE A 127 -4.88 -4.69 -10.51
N ASP A 128 -3.63 -4.87 -10.93
CA ASP A 128 -3.30 -5.23 -12.30
C ASP A 128 -3.15 -6.75 -12.40
N VAL A 129 -3.94 -7.37 -13.25
CA VAL A 129 -3.88 -8.82 -13.53
C VAL A 129 -3.66 -9.02 -15.03
N TYR A 130 -2.60 -9.69 -15.39
CA TYR A 130 -2.42 -10.15 -16.76
C TYR A 130 -3.11 -11.51 -16.93
N VAL A 131 -3.91 -11.64 -17.98
CA VAL A 131 -4.54 -12.89 -18.42
C VAL A 131 -4.38 -13.03 -19.93
N GLU A 132 -4.41 -14.26 -20.42
CA GLU A 132 -4.40 -14.51 -21.86
C GLU A 132 -5.63 -13.88 -22.54
N ALA A 133 -5.44 -13.35 -23.75
CA ALA A 133 -6.50 -12.62 -24.46
C ALA A 133 -7.76 -13.48 -24.68
N ALA A 134 -7.61 -14.78 -24.91
CA ALA A 134 -8.71 -15.71 -25.06
C ALA A 134 -9.60 -15.82 -23.80
N ALA A 135 -9.00 -15.72 -22.62
CA ALA A 135 -9.70 -15.80 -21.33
C ALA A 135 -10.26 -14.45 -20.85
N ALA A 136 -9.75 -13.34 -21.36
CA ALA A 136 -10.04 -12.00 -20.85
C ALA A 136 -11.54 -11.65 -20.90
N SER A 137 -12.20 -11.94 -22.02
CA SER A 137 -13.63 -11.65 -22.21
C SER A 137 -14.50 -12.47 -21.28
N GLU A 138 -14.22 -13.77 -21.13
CA GLU A 138 -14.99 -14.65 -20.25
C GLU A 138 -14.78 -14.27 -18.78
N LEU A 139 -13.54 -14.01 -18.37
CA LEU A 139 -13.24 -13.52 -17.03
C LEU A 139 -14.00 -12.21 -16.73
N ARG A 140 -14.00 -11.27 -17.66
CA ARG A 140 -14.74 -10.01 -17.53
C ARG A 140 -16.23 -10.27 -17.28
N ASN A 141 -16.86 -11.15 -18.06
CA ASN A 141 -18.27 -11.48 -17.91
C ASN A 141 -18.56 -12.13 -16.54
N ARG A 142 -17.68 -13.03 -16.07
CA ARG A 142 -17.77 -13.63 -14.73
C ARG A 142 -17.66 -12.61 -13.61
N LEU A 143 -16.73 -11.66 -13.73
CA LEU A 143 -16.56 -10.60 -12.74
C LEU A 143 -17.78 -9.66 -12.72
N ILE A 144 -18.34 -9.29 -13.87
CA ILE A 144 -19.58 -8.49 -13.95
C ILE A 144 -20.74 -9.23 -13.27
N ALA A 145 -20.92 -10.53 -13.54
CA ALA A 145 -21.95 -11.34 -12.90
C ALA A 145 -21.80 -11.41 -11.36
N ARG A 146 -20.58 -11.17 -10.85
CA ARG A 146 -20.27 -11.08 -9.42
C ARG A 146 -20.34 -9.65 -8.86
N GLY A 147 -20.87 -8.69 -9.63
CA GLY A 147 -21.11 -7.32 -9.21
C GLY A 147 -19.91 -6.38 -9.39
N PHE A 148 -18.92 -6.73 -10.21
CA PHE A 148 -17.93 -5.77 -10.66
C PHE A 148 -18.53 -4.88 -11.76
N GLU A 149 -18.20 -3.60 -11.73
CA GLU A 149 -18.57 -2.68 -12.81
C GLU A 149 -17.59 -2.84 -13.99
N GLY A 150 -18.14 -3.06 -15.18
CA GLY A 150 -17.35 -3.10 -16.40
C GLY A 150 -17.31 -1.74 -17.08
N THR A 151 -16.13 -1.18 -17.31
CA THR A 151 -16.01 -0.07 -18.24
C THR A 151 -16.17 -0.58 -19.68
N PRO A 152 -16.85 0.17 -20.57
CA PRO A 152 -16.85 -0.14 -21.98
C PRO A 152 -15.41 -0.22 -22.49
N THR A 153 -15.02 -1.32 -23.11
CA THR A 153 -13.82 -1.37 -23.91
C THR A 153 -14.12 -0.59 -25.16
N ASP A 154 -13.67 0.67 -25.24
CA ASP A 154 -13.60 1.36 -26.52
C ASP A 154 -12.83 0.42 -27.46
N GLY A 155 -13.49 0.11 -28.58
CA GLY A 155 -13.10 -0.96 -29.50
C GLY A 155 -11.59 -0.98 -29.74
N ALA A 156 -11.01 -2.14 -29.58
CA ALA A 156 -9.61 -2.43 -29.76
C ALA A 156 -9.04 -1.63 -30.94
N SER A 157 -8.28 -0.58 -30.64
CA SER A 157 -7.32 -0.06 -31.59
C SER A 157 -6.30 -1.18 -31.81
N ALA A 158 -6.46 -1.93 -32.90
CA ALA A 158 -5.47 -2.88 -33.34
C ALA A 158 -4.12 -2.16 -33.43
N PRO A 159 -3.02 -2.75 -32.97
CA PRO A 159 -1.71 -2.17 -33.15
C PRO A 159 -1.48 -2.02 -34.65
N GLN A 160 -1.38 -0.77 -35.12
CA GLN A 160 -0.87 -0.47 -36.41
C GLN A 160 0.63 -0.76 -36.37
N HIS A 161 1.03 -1.71 -37.21
CA HIS A 161 2.43 -2.10 -37.43
C HIS A 161 3.26 -0.94 -38.00
#